data_d27aabed46476c1f145adb9cf735854a
#
_entry.id   d27aabed46476c1f145adb9cf735854a
#
_cell.length_a   1.000
_cell.length_b   1.000
_cell.length_c   1.000
_cell.angle_alpha   90.00
_cell.angle_beta   90.00
_cell.angle_gamma   90.00
#
_symmetry.space_group_name_H-M   'P 1'
#
loop_
_entity.id
_entity.type
_entity.pdbx_description
1 polymer ?
#
loop_
_entity_poly.entity_id
_entity_poly.type
_entity_poly.pdbx_seq_one_letter_code
_entity_poly.pdbx_strand_id
1 'polypeptide(L)'
;MRILAVLLLLSLSVTAHAQGVTTMHKVSAALANELVGETVAECTRKGYKVWAVVVDLDGVRQAVLRGDGAPIHSQDNAFYKAYTLASMGPPRKETSTKQIADRMAKNPASTVPVFPLPNITYAQGALAIVANGETIGALGVSGAPGGQFDEECARHALDKIKDRLK
;
A
#
# COMPACT_ATOMS: atom_id res chain seq x y z
N MET A 1 -26.08 -4.05 -70.91
CA MET A 1 -26.02 -3.42 -69.56
C MET A 1 -25.26 -4.41 -68.66
N ARG A 2 -24.02 -4.10 -68.35
CA ARG A 2 -23.19 -4.93 -67.44
C ARG A 2 -23.09 -4.16 -66.10
N ILE A 3 -23.67 -4.72 -65.05
CA ILE A 3 -23.64 -4.15 -63.73
C ILE A 3 -22.35 -4.65 -63.03
N LEU A 4 -21.40 -3.76 -62.77
CA LEU A 4 -20.18 -4.03 -62.02
C LEU A 4 -20.52 -3.94 -60.53
N ALA A 5 -20.55 -5.06 -59.83
CA ALA A 5 -20.68 -5.09 -58.37
C ALA A 5 -19.28 -4.86 -57.73
N VAL A 6 -19.08 -3.71 -57.12
CA VAL A 6 -17.87 -3.41 -56.33
C VAL A 6 -18.08 -3.95 -54.92
N LEU A 7 -17.38 -5.07 -54.61
CA LEU A 7 -17.30 -5.58 -53.23
C LEU A 7 -16.33 -4.69 -52.43
N LEU A 8 -16.86 -3.92 -51.52
CA LEU A 8 -16.09 -3.14 -50.52
C LEU A 8 -15.69 -4.09 -49.37
N LEU A 9 -14.45 -4.58 -49.40
CA LEU A 9 -13.86 -5.34 -48.31
C LEU A 9 -13.53 -4.37 -47.15
N LEU A 10 -14.39 -4.30 -46.14
CA LEU A 10 -14.04 -3.69 -44.84
C LEU A 10 -13.00 -4.58 -44.14
N SER A 11 -11.74 -4.18 -44.17
CA SER A 11 -10.70 -4.76 -43.35
C SER A 11 -10.90 -4.34 -41.89
N LEU A 12 -11.50 -5.19 -41.06
CA LEU A 12 -11.46 -5.05 -39.60
C LEU A 12 -10.00 -5.23 -39.15
N SER A 13 -9.34 -4.14 -38.81
CA SER A 13 -8.05 -4.17 -38.15
C SER A 13 -8.25 -4.65 -36.71
N VAL A 14 -8.05 -5.94 -36.45
CA VAL A 14 -7.97 -6.47 -35.08
C VAL A 14 -6.64 -5.99 -34.51
N THR A 15 -6.70 -5.00 -33.61
CA THR A 15 -5.53 -4.60 -32.81
C THR A 15 -5.21 -5.75 -31.87
N ALA A 16 -4.17 -6.53 -32.20
CA ALA A 16 -3.61 -7.52 -31.29
C ALA A 16 -2.97 -6.75 -30.11
N HIS A 17 -3.64 -6.70 -28.96
CA HIS A 17 -3.02 -6.23 -27.74
C HIS A 17 -1.99 -7.25 -27.30
N ALA A 18 -0.73 -6.82 -27.16
CA ALA A 18 0.33 -7.65 -26.59
C ALA A 18 -0.03 -7.96 -25.12
N GLN A 19 -0.48 -9.20 -24.86
CA GLN A 19 -0.97 -9.62 -23.52
C GLN A 19 0.15 -10.10 -22.59
N GLY A 20 1.40 -9.88 -22.95
CA GLY A 20 2.57 -10.40 -22.20
C GLY A 20 3.27 -9.41 -21.28
N VAL A 21 2.86 -8.13 -21.27
CA VAL A 21 3.52 -7.08 -20.46
C VAL A 21 2.48 -6.31 -19.69
N THR A 22 2.72 -6.15 -18.37
CA THR A 22 1.89 -5.31 -17.48
C THR A 22 2.68 -4.09 -17.01
N THR A 23 2.00 -2.96 -16.83
CA THR A 23 2.58 -1.76 -16.24
C THR A 23 2.06 -1.63 -14.81
N MET A 24 2.94 -1.35 -13.86
CA MET A 24 2.59 -1.10 -12.47
C MET A 24 3.03 0.31 -12.06
N HIS A 25 2.14 1.04 -11.39
CA HIS A 25 2.49 2.31 -10.79
C HIS A 25 3.16 2.07 -9.43
N LYS A 26 4.22 2.82 -9.15
CA LYS A 26 4.97 2.75 -7.88
C LYS A 26 5.24 4.15 -7.36
N VAL A 27 5.34 4.28 -6.04
CA VAL A 27 5.80 5.51 -5.40
C VAL A 27 7.27 5.73 -5.78
N SER A 28 7.64 6.94 -6.17
CA SER A 28 9.06 7.26 -6.41
C SER A 28 9.89 7.17 -5.13
N ALA A 29 11.17 6.85 -5.24
CA ALA A 29 12.06 6.77 -4.08
C ALA A 29 12.12 8.09 -3.29
N ALA A 30 12.10 9.23 -3.98
CA ALA A 30 12.08 10.55 -3.34
C ALA A 30 10.80 10.73 -2.50
N LEU A 31 9.63 10.38 -3.04
CA LEU A 31 8.35 10.52 -2.34
C LEU A 31 8.21 9.50 -1.21
N ALA A 32 8.71 8.28 -1.39
CA ALA A 32 8.74 7.26 -0.33
C ALA A 32 9.62 7.70 0.85
N ASN A 33 10.79 8.30 0.57
CA ASN A 33 11.68 8.84 1.60
C ASN A 33 11.03 10.01 2.37
N GLU A 34 10.34 10.90 1.67
CA GLU A 34 9.59 12.00 2.29
C GLU A 34 8.48 11.48 3.19
N LEU A 35 7.71 10.48 2.73
CA LEU A 35 6.65 9.85 3.53
C LEU A 35 7.15 9.29 4.86
N VAL A 36 8.24 8.53 4.86
CA VAL A 36 8.79 8.00 6.12
C VAL A 36 9.35 9.11 7.00
N GLY A 37 9.95 10.14 6.42
CA GLY A 37 10.45 11.32 7.12
C GLY A 37 9.34 12.08 7.84
N GLU A 38 8.28 12.45 7.11
CA GLU A 38 7.13 13.17 7.67
C GLU A 38 6.38 12.34 8.72
N THR A 39 6.26 11.03 8.51
CA THR A 39 5.64 10.12 9.48
C THR A 39 6.41 10.10 10.81
N VAL A 40 7.73 9.92 10.74
CA VAL A 40 8.59 9.90 11.93
C VAL A 40 8.58 11.27 12.62
N ALA A 41 8.66 12.37 11.86
CA ALA A 41 8.62 13.72 12.40
C ALA A 41 7.29 13.99 13.16
N GLU A 42 6.15 13.62 12.58
CA GLU A 42 4.84 13.79 13.22
C GLU A 42 4.71 12.95 14.50
N CYS A 43 5.11 11.66 14.45
CA CYS A 43 5.10 10.83 15.64
C CYS A 43 6.03 11.35 16.74
N THR A 44 7.22 11.85 16.38
CA THR A 44 8.17 12.45 17.31
C THR A 44 7.58 13.69 17.97
N ARG A 45 6.89 14.57 17.21
CA ARG A 45 6.19 15.75 17.73
C ARG A 45 5.12 15.37 18.75
N LYS A 46 4.50 14.20 18.60
CA LYS A 46 3.52 13.63 19.54
C LYS A 46 4.18 12.86 20.71
N GLY A 47 5.50 12.78 20.75
CA GLY A 47 6.25 12.05 21.78
C GLY A 47 6.37 10.56 21.55
N TYR A 48 6.05 10.06 20.34
CA TYR A 48 6.13 8.63 19.99
C TYR A 48 7.44 8.32 19.28
N LYS A 49 8.00 7.14 19.58
CA LYS A 49 9.24 6.63 18.98
C LYS A 49 8.92 5.48 18.05
N VAL A 50 8.86 5.75 16.76
CA VAL A 50 8.34 4.82 15.76
C VAL A 50 9.34 4.47 14.66
N TRP A 51 9.09 3.35 13.98
CA TRP A 51 9.59 3.05 12.65
C TRP A 51 8.49 3.33 11.62
N ALA A 52 8.89 3.83 10.47
CA ALA A 52 8.04 3.99 9.30
C ALA A 52 8.64 3.24 8.10
N VAL A 53 7.78 2.53 7.35
CA VAL A 53 8.18 1.71 6.20
C VAL A 53 7.20 1.93 5.05
N VAL A 54 7.71 2.27 3.88
CA VAL A 54 6.95 2.26 2.61
C VAL A 54 7.28 0.98 1.85
N VAL A 55 6.25 0.25 1.42
CA VAL A 55 6.38 -0.90 0.51
C VAL A 55 5.58 -0.64 -0.77
N ASP A 56 6.03 -1.24 -1.88
CA ASP A 56 5.24 -1.36 -3.11
C ASP A 56 4.28 -2.57 -3.05
N LEU A 57 3.51 -2.81 -4.10
CA LEU A 57 2.57 -3.94 -4.16
C LEU A 57 3.26 -5.30 -4.33
N ASP A 58 4.55 -5.33 -4.67
CA ASP A 58 5.37 -6.55 -4.66
C ASP A 58 5.89 -6.88 -3.24
N GLY A 59 5.57 -6.03 -2.24
CA GLY A 59 6.01 -6.17 -0.87
C GLY A 59 7.47 -5.74 -0.63
N VAL A 60 8.08 -5.07 -1.60
CA VAL A 60 9.46 -4.60 -1.52
C VAL A 60 9.52 -3.28 -0.75
N ARG A 61 10.42 -3.18 0.22
CA ARG A 61 10.66 -1.94 0.97
C ARG A 61 11.29 -0.90 0.06
N GLN A 62 10.63 0.24 -0.10
CA GLN A 62 11.14 1.37 -0.88
C GLN A 62 11.84 2.42 -0.01
N ALA A 63 11.33 2.61 1.22
CA ALA A 63 11.96 3.49 2.20
C ALA A 63 11.70 2.94 3.61
N VAL A 64 12.67 3.13 4.48
CA VAL A 64 12.60 2.74 5.90
C VAL A 64 13.28 3.82 6.72
N LEU A 65 12.61 4.29 7.77
CA LEU A 65 13.21 5.25 8.70
C LEU A 65 12.91 4.86 10.14
N ARG A 66 13.97 4.88 10.98
CA ARG A 66 13.88 4.73 12.42
C ARG A 66 13.82 6.10 13.07
N GLY A 67 12.81 6.38 13.87
CA GLY A 67 12.82 7.51 14.81
C GLY A 67 13.78 7.24 15.97
N ASP A 68 14.34 8.31 16.53
CA ASP A 68 15.30 8.23 17.64
C ASP A 68 14.73 7.47 18.83
N GLY A 69 15.44 6.44 19.24
CA GLY A 69 15.04 5.58 20.35
C GLY A 69 13.86 4.65 20.07
N ALA A 70 13.42 4.51 18.82
CA ALA A 70 12.37 3.53 18.49
C ALA A 70 12.81 2.10 18.76
N PRO A 71 11.91 1.26 19.39
CA PRO A 71 12.26 -0.10 19.80
C PRO A 71 12.55 -0.99 18.58
N ILE A 72 13.48 -1.92 18.73
CA ILE A 72 13.97 -2.73 17.60
C ILE A 72 12.89 -3.63 17.00
N HIS A 73 12.00 -4.21 17.82
CA HIS A 73 10.91 -5.07 17.33
C HIS A 73 9.89 -4.34 16.46
N SER A 74 9.78 -3.01 16.62
CA SER A 74 8.87 -2.19 15.82
C SER A 74 9.31 -2.05 14.36
N GLN A 75 10.58 -2.36 14.03
CA GLN A 75 11.05 -2.37 12.65
C GLN A 75 10.28 -3.38 11.80
N ASP A 76 10.28 -4.63 12.24
CA ASP A 76 9.61 -5.70 11.51
C ASP A 76 8.10 -5.54 11.57
N ASN A 77 7.56 -5.09 12.70
CA ASN A 77 6.13 -4.88 12.83
C ASN A 77 5.62 -3.74 11.91
N ALA A 78 6.36 -2.66 11.72
CA ALA A 78 6.03 -1.62 10.74
C ALA A 78 6.00 -2.18 9.32
N PHE A 79 7.01 -2.99 8.96
CA PHE A 79 7.04 -3.68 7.68
C PHE A 79 5.87 -4.64 7.52
N TYR A 80 5.58 -5.49 8.51
CA TYR A 80 4.49 -6.47 8.43
C TYR A 80 3.13 -5.78 8.26
N LYS A 81 2.89 -4.66 8.92
CA LYS A 81 1.69 -3.86 8.74
C LYS A 81 1.57 -3.35 7.30
N ALA A 82 2.64 -2.76 6.74
CA ALA A 82 2.67 -2.30 5.36
C ALA A 82 2.48 -3.45 4.37
N TYR A 83 3.21 -4.55 4.56
CA TYR A 83 3.13 -5.75 3.72
C TYR A 83 1.73 -6.36 3.73
N THR A 84 1.13 -6.51 4.90
CA THR A 84 -0.24 -7.04 5.04
C THR A 84 -1.23 -6.20 4.25
N LEU A 85 -1.15 -4.87 4.38
CA LEU A 85 -2.06 -3.98 3.67
C LEU A 85 -1.82 -4.02 2.15
N ALA A 86 -0.56 -3.99 1.70
CA ALA A 86 -0.22 -4.05 0.28
C ALA A 86 -0.70 -5.35 -0.38
N SER A 87 -0.63 -6.49 0.34
CA SER A 87 -1.02 -7.80 -0.21
C SER A 87 -2.52 -8.10 -0.10
N MET A 88 -3.16 -7.75 1.03
CA MET A 88 -4.54 -8.14 1.33
C MET A 88 -5.57 -7.05 1.02
N GLY A 89 -5.14 -5.78 1.04
CA GLY A 89 -6.02 -4.61 0.89
C GLY A 89 -6.60 -4.43 -0.52
N PRO A 90 -5.77 -4.41 -1.58
CA PRO A 90 -6.21 -4.01 -2.92
C PRO A 90 -7.38 -4.85 -3.48
N PRO A 91 -7.42 -6.20 -3.35
CA PRO A 91 -8.54 -6.99 -3.85
C PRO A 91 -9.89 -6.68 -3.18
N ARG A 92 -9.86 -6.04 -2.02
CA ARG A 92 -11.04 -5.69 -1.21
C ARG A 92 -11.27 -4.19 -1.09
N LYS A 93 -10.41 -3.39 -1.74
CA LYS A 93 -10.41 -1.91 -1.62
C LYS A 93 -10.26 -1.45 -0.17
N GLU A 94 -9.57 -2.23 0.66
CA GLU A 94 -9.23 -1.86 2.03
C GLU A 94 -8.00 -0.94 2.00
N THR A 95 -8.09 0.20 2.67
CA THR A 95 -7.06 1.26 2.65
C THR A 95 -6.35 1.43 3.99
N SER A 96 -6.69 0.59 4.98
CA SER A 96 -5.99 0.55 6.28
C SER A 96 -5.93 -0.87 6.83
N THR A 97 -4.90 -1.13 7.65
CA THR A 97 -4.85 -2.39 8.43
C THR A 97 -5.95 -2.46 9.48
N LYS A 98 -6.53 -1.33 9.91
CA LYS A 98 -7.72 -1.35 10.76
C LYS A 98 -8.90 -2.05 10.07
N GLN A 99 -9.15 -1.76 8.80
CA GLN A 99 -10.23 -2.42 8.04
C GLN A 99 -10.00 -3.92 7.92
N ILE A 100 -8.74 -4.33 7.69
CA ILE A 100 -8.36 -5.76 7.68
C ILE A 100 -8.61 -6.39 9.05
N ALA A 101 -8.15 -5.75 10.14
CA ALA A 101 -8.33 -6.23 11.51
C ALA A 101 -9.83 -6.40 11.86
N ASP A 102 -10.65 -5.40 11.53
CA ASP A 102 -12.11 -5.44 11.77
C ASP A 102 -12.78 -6.58 11.00
N ARG A 103 -12.35 -6.83 9.76
CA ARG A 103 -12.84 -7.96 8.95
C ARG A 103 -12.42 -9.30 9.56
N MET A 104 -11.16 -9.41 9.98
CA MET A 104 -10.62 -10.63 10.59
C MET A 104 -11.33 -10.94 11.92
N ALA A 105 -11.62 -9.94 12.73
CA ALA A 105 -12.36 -10.10 13.98
C ALA A 105 -13.79 -10.66 13.78
N LYS A 106 -14.41 -10.36 12.63
CA LYS A 106 -15.78 -10.89 12.31
C LYS A 106 -15.77 -12.36 11.88
N ASN A 107 -14.64 -12.91 11.46
CA ASN A 107 -14.51 -14.27 10.94
C ASN A 107 -13.24 -14.98 11.48
N PRO A 108 -13.13 -15.19 12.79
CA PRO A 108 -11.91 -15.71 13.41
C PRO A 108 -11.50 -17.08 12.84
N ALA A 109 -12.45 -17.96 12.56
CA ALA A 109 -12.18 -19.32 12.07
C ALA A 109 -11.54 -19.36 10.67
N SER A 110 -11.83 -18.36 9.82
CA SER A 110 -11.25 -18.25 8.46
C SER A 110 -9.92 -17.50 8.44
N THR A 111 -9.48 -16.96 9.57
CA THR A 111 -8.36 -16.03 9.67
C THR A 111 -7.14 -16.62 10.33
N VAL A 112 -7.27 -17.81 10.93
CA VAL A 112 -6.15 -18.54 11.49
C VAL A 112 -5.61 -19.46 10.40
N PRO A 113 -4.52 -19.09 9.71
CA PRO A 113 -3.89 -20.01 8.78
C PRO A 113 -3.39 -21.22 9.57
N VAL A 114 -3.43 -22.40 8.96
CA VAL A 114 -2.88 -23.64 9.55
C VAL A 114 -1.41 -23.44 9.91
N PHE A 115 -0.73 -22.58 9.16
CA PHE A 115 0.62 -22.10 9.48
C PHE A 115 0.64 -20.56 9.40
N PRO A 116 1.43 -19.89 10.27
CA PRO A 116 1.59 -18.45 10.19
C PRO A 116 2.19 -18.06 8.82
N LEU A 117 1.53 -17.16 8.10
CA LEU A 117 2.06 -16.62 6.86
C LEU A 117 3.19 -15.65 7.18
N PRO A 118 4.33 -15.73 6.49
CA PRO A 118 5.44 -14.80 6.71
C PRO A 118 5.01 -13.36 6.41
N ASN A 119 5.49 -12.43 7.21
CA ASN A 119 5.26 -10.98 7.07
C ASN A 119 3.80 -10.52 7.22
N ILE A 120 2.87 -11.38 7.64
CA ILE A 120 1.48 -11.00 7.87
C ILE A 120 1.26 -10.69 9.36
N THR A 121 0.60 -9.54 9.61
CA THR A 121 0.09 -9.15 10.93
C THR A 121 -1.28 -8.48 10.76
N TYR A 122 -2.18 -8.74 11.68
CA TYR A 122 -3.50 -8.06 11.71
C TYR A 122 -3.48 -6.84 12.65
N ALA A 123 -2.30 -6.38 13.05
CA ALA A 123 -2.17 -5.19 13.87
C ALA A 123 -2.46 -3.93 13.06
N GLN A 124 -3.25 -3.02 13.62
CA GLN A 124 -3.51 -1.69 13.08
C GLN A 124 -2.21 -0.87 13.01
N GLY A 125 -2.06 0.02 12.01
CA GLY A 125 -0.94 0.95 11.90
C GLY A 125 -0.36 1.08 10.49
N ALA A 126 -1.11 0.70 9.43
CA ALA A 126 -0.72 1.00 8.06
C ALA A 126 -1.86 1.60 7.26
N LEU A 127 -1.51 2.48 6.32
CA LEU A 127 -2.40 3.11 5.36
C LEU A 127 -1.93 2.87 3.93
N ALA A 128 -2.89 2.68 3.02
CA ALA A 128 -2.61 2.54 1.59
C ALA A 128 -2.14 3.88 0.99
N ILE A 129 -1.17 3.80 0.08
CA ILE A 129 -0.78 4.92 -0.77
C ILE A 129 -1.60 4.78 -2.04
N VAL A 130 -2.49 5.74 -2.27
CA VAL A 130 -3.46 5.71 -3.38
C VAL A 130 -3.16 6.85 -4.34
N ALA A 131 -2.99 6.54 -5.62
CA ALA A 131 -2.85 7.52 -6.70
C ALA A 131 -3.94 7.27 -7.75
N ASN A 132 -4.66 8.31 -8.14
CA ASN A 132 -5.76 8.21 -9.13
C ASN A 132 -6.78 7.09 -8.85
N GLY A 133 -7.04 6.81 -7.57
CA GLY A 133 -7.97 5.75 -7.14
C GLY A 133 -7.37 4.34 -7.14
N GLU A 134 -6.11 4.17 -7.52
CA GLU A 134 -5.37 2.91 -7.50
C GLU A 134 -4.44 2.86 -6.28
N THR A 135 -4.45 1.73 -5.55
CA THR A 135 -3.44 1.47 -4.52
C THR A 135 -2.11 1.13 -5.20
N ILE A 136 -1.06 1.90 -4.90
CA ILE A 136 0.29 1.74 -5.48
C ILE A 136 1.35 1.33 -4.47
N GLY A 137 0.95 1.14 -3.21
CA GLY A 137 1.83 0.74 -2.11
C GLY A 137 1.15 0.94 -0.76
N ALA A 138 1.91 0.79 0.31
CA ALA A 138 1.45 1.01 1.67
C ALA A 138 2.54 1.62 2.56
N LEU A 139 2.10 2.47 3.50
CA LEU A 139 2.92 3.06 4.56
C LEU A 139 2.56 2.43 5.89
N GLY A 140 3.48 1.69 6.49
CA GLY A 140 3.33 1.06 7.80
C GLY A 140 4.13 1.78 8.86
N VAL A 141 3.54 1.88 10.04
CA VAL A 141 4.12 2.54 11.22
C VAL A 141 3.99 1.64 12.44
N SER A 142 5.01 1.64 13.28
CA SER A 142 4.96 0.88 14.54
C SER A 142 5.86 1.51 15.60
N GLY A 143 5.38 1.53 16.84
CA GLY A 143 6.11 2.03 18.00
C GLY A 143 5.33 3.01 18.87
N ALA A 144 4.22 3.57 18.38
CA ALA A 144 3.30 4.34 19.22
C ALA A 144 2.57 3.42 20.22
N PRO A 145 1.93 3.99 21.27
CA PRO A 145 1.23 3.21 22.30
C PRO A 145 0.07 2.35 21.76
N GLY A 146 -0.43 2.64 20.57
CA GLY A 146 -1.51 1.90 19.90
C GLY A 146 -1.51 2.13 18.40
N GLY A 147 -2.03 1.17 17.65
CA GLY A 147 -2.02 1.21 16.18
C GLY A 147 -2.80 2.40 15.59
N GLN A 148 -3.79 2.93 16.29
CA GLN A 148 -4.51 4.14 15.90
C GLN A 148 -3.57 5.37 15.84
N PHE A 149 -2.64 5.48 16.78
CA PHE A 149 -1.66 6.57 16.80
C PHE A 149 -0.60 6.41 15.70
N ASP A 150 -0.23 5.15 15.37
CA ASP A 150 0.60 4.84 14.22
C ASP A 150 -0.08 5.31 12.92
N GLU A 151 -1.38 5.00 12.72
CA GLU A 151 -2.15 5.44 11.55
C GLU A 151 -2.34 6.96 11.50
N GLU A 152 -2.49 7.65 12.63
CA GLU A 152 -2.57 9.11 12.66
C GLU A 152 -1.30 9.77 12.09
N CYS A 153 -0.11 9.27 12.47
CA CYS A 153 1.15 9.77 11.92
C CYS A 153 1.27 9.48 10.41
N ALA A 154 0.88 8.28 9.98
CA ALA A 154 0.86 7.90 8.57
C ALA A 154 -0.09 8.80 7.77
N ARG A 155 -1.28 9.07 8.29
CA ARG A 155 -2.28 9.94 7.65
C ARG A 155 -1.76 11.35 7.46
N HIS A 156 -1.13 11.92 8.49
CA HIS A 156 -0.52 13.24 8.41
C HIS A 156 0.49 13.32 7.25
N ALA A 157 1.36 12.33 7.11
CA ALA A 157 2.34 12.29 6.02
C ALA A 157 1.68 12.15 4.64
N LEU A 158 0.67 11.27 4.52
CA LEU A 158 -0.08 11.11 3.27
C LEU A 158 -0.83 12.37 2.87
N ASP A 159 -1.43 13.08 3.83
CA ASP A 159 -2.16 14.34 3.58
C ASP A 159 -1.22 15.43 3.04
N LYS A 160 0.04 15.46 3.47
CA LYS A 160 1.05 16.41 2.96
C LYS A 160 1.41 16.19 1.50
N ILE A 161 1.36 14.95 1.03
CA ILE A 161 1.79 14.61 -0.34
C ILE A 161 0.64 14.36 -1.31
N LYS A 162 -0.62 14.42 -0.84
CA LYS A 162 -1.81 14.00 -1.61
C LYS A 162 -1.91 14.64 -3.01
N ASP A 163 -1.50 15.89 -3.16
CA ASP A 163 -1.57 16.61 -4.44
C ASP A 163 -0.55 16.09 -5.47
N ARG A 164 0.41 15.28 -5.05
CA ARG A 164 1.44 14.64 -5.88
C ARG A 164 1.14 13.17 -6.20
N LEU A 165 0.04 12.64 -5.66
CA LEU A 165 -0.47 11.28 -5.91
C LEU A 165 -1.54 11.32 -7.02
N LYS A 166 -1.15 11.80 -8.21
CA LYS A 166 -2.03 11.96 -9.38
C LYS A 166 -1.55 11.13 -10.54
#